data_42e791f0cb4fba3292d0c273727c4dd3
#
_entry.id   42e791f0cb4fba3292d0c273727c4dd3
#
_cell.length_a   1.000
_cell.length_b   1.000
_cell.length_c   1.000
_cell.angle_alpha   90.00
_cell.angle_beta   90.00
_cell.angle_gamma   90.00
#
_symmetry.space_group_name_H-M   'P 1'
#
loop_
_entity.id
_entity.type
_entity.pdbx_description
1 polymer ?
#
loop_
_entity_poly.entity_id
_entity_poly.type
_entity_poly.pdbx_seq_one_letter_code
_entity_poly.pdbx_strand_id
1 'polypeptide(L)'
;MTTSVPIQPRQGGRGRPIRTSILGTGMSLSVFHEPSIALLPEQFAIHSIFERSDKGRLEALKQAGRLDGVKIVRTFEEVLEDADVELIVVSTPNNTHYGYAKAALEAGKHVLIEKPICPTLVEATELYQLAESKGLILSVYQNRRWDSDFLTLQALLSSGKLGDIIEMTSSFDRYRPLPRTYQSGVNWKETPGASNNAIYNLGSHLIDQAVVLFGEPTKIGARCLDQRGIGLDESFVLDLYYPPAETSSSKTPRIITLRASILSALPHQLRYLVKGSKGSYVKYTLPNSHSALKEINEDNPVTHEGFGVEPEEGWGTAYIAKEEKDGADFTEEKVPASAGDYKGLYLNLFEAIDSADRAKLAVKKEQVLSVLKIIELARKSSDEGKVLSF
;
A
#
# COMPACT_ATOMS: atom_id res chain seq x y z
N MET A 1 11.69 -29.59 -6.82
CA MET A 1 10.33 -29.31 -7.29
C MET A 1 9.40 -29.59 -6.12
N THR A 2 9.07 -28.57 -5.34
CA THR A 2 8.09 -28.67 -4.26
C THR A 2 6.71 -28.56 -4.91
N THR A 3 5.98 -29.65 -4.93
CA THR A 3 4.57 -29.67 -5.37
C THR A 3 3.77 -28.82 -4.40
N SER A 4 3.29 -27.66 -4.87
CA SER A 4 2.33 -26.86 -4.12
C SER A 4 1.07 -27.68 -3.86
N VAL A 5 0.64 -27.77 -2.60
CA VAL A 5 -0.64 -28.41 -2.26
C VAL A 5 -1.74 -27.54 -2.86
N PRO A 6 -2.62 -28.11 -3.71
CA PRO A 6 -3.75 -27.35 -4.26
C PRO A 6 -4.73 -27.01 -3.13
N ILE A 7 -5.15 -25.74 -3.09
CA ILE A 7 -6.28 -25.34 -2.24
C ILE A 7 -7.52 -26.02 -2.83
N GLN A 8 -8.25 -26.78 -2.02
CA GLN A 8 -9.50 -27.40 -2.50
C GLN A 8 -10.62 -26.35 -2.52
N PRO A 9 -11.22 -26.05 -3.69
CA PRO A 9 -12.38 -25.16 -3.74
C PRO A 9 -13.54 -25.77 -2.98
N ARG A 10 -14.18 -24.99 -2.11
CA ARG A 10 -15.43 -25.39 -1.47
C ARG A 10 -16.56 -25.24 -2.48
N GLN A 11 -17.33 -26.28 -2.70
CA GLN A 11 -18.55 -26.21 -3.51
C GLN A 11 -19.64 -25.47 -2.72
N GLY A 12 -20.03 -24.28 -3.20
CA GLY A 12 -21.01 -23.39 -2.60
C GLY A 12 -20.33 -22.27 -1.81
N GLY A 13 -20.76 -21.02 -2.01
CA GLY A 13 -20.26 -19.85 -1.26
C GLY A 13 -20.37 -20.03 0.25
N ARG A 14 -19.54 -19.35 1.00
CA ARG A 14 -19.57 -19.39 2.48
C ARG A 14 -20.92 -18.87 2.99
N GLY A 15 -21.65 -19.69 3.68
CA GLY A 15 -22.89 -19.28 4.36
C GLY A 15 -22.68 -18.37 5.57
N ARG A 16 -21.43 -17.89 5.84
CA ARG A 16 -21.06 -17.05 6.97
C ARG A 16 -19.82 -16.22 6.70
N PRO A 17 -19.65 -15.06 7.39
CA PRO A 17 -18.45 -14.23 7.25
C PRO A 17 -17.18 -14.94 7.73
N ILE A 18 -16.03 -14.49 7.20
CA ILE A 18 -14.70 -14.91 7.65
C ILE A 18 -14.42 -14.32 9.02
N ARG A 19 -14.21 -15.17 10.02
CA ARG A 19 -13.89 -14.76 11.39
C ARG A 19 -12.43 -14.29 11.44
N THR A 20 -12.27 -13.00 11.72
CA THR A 20 -11.01 -12.27 11.61
C THR A 20 -10.49 -11.88 12.98
N SER A 21 -9.22 -12.17 13.26
CA SER A 21 -8.50 -11.60 14.40
C SER A 21 -7.56 -10.49 13.92
N ILE A 22 -7.51 -9.36 14.63
CA ILE A 22 -6.64 -8.23 14.29
C ILE A 22 -5.55 -8.09 15.36
N LEU A 23 -4.29 -8.12 14.92
CA LEU A 23 -3.15 -7.94 15.80
C LEU A 23 -2.72 -6.47 15.80
N GLY A 24 -2.84 -5.81 16.96
CA GLY A 24 -2.44 -4.42 17.16
C GLY A 24 -3.63 -3.46 17.25
N THR A 25 -3.45 -2.42 18.05
CA THR A 25 -4.45 -1.39 18.40
C THR A 25 -4.00 0.00 17.98
N GLY A 26 -3.19 0.08 16.92
CA GLY A 26 -2.72 1.33 16.34
C GLY A 26 -3.77 2.00 15.44
N MET A 27 -3.37 3.12 14.82
CA MET A 27 -4.20 3.87 13.87
C MET A 27 -4.76 2.98 12.75
N SER A 28 -4.00 1.97 12.29
CA SER A 28 -4.47 1.10 11.20
C SER A 28 -5.73 0.32 11.58
N LEU A 29 -5.86 -0.09 12.84
CA LEU A 29 -7.10 -0.73 13.33
C LEU A 29 -8.28 0.21 13.16
N SER A 30 -8.24 1.39 13.80
CA SER A 30 -9.40 2.30 13.91
C SER A 30 -9.73 3.05 12.61
N VAL A 31 -8.75 3.21 11.72
CA VAL A 31 -8.89 4.01 10.50
C VAL A 31 -9.09 3.16 9.26
N PHE A 32 -8.51 1.96 9.21
CA PHE A 32 -8.53 1.14 8.00
C PHE A 32 -9.23 -0.20 8.19
N HIS A 33 -8.76 -1.04 9.14
CA HIS A 33 -9.19 -2.43 9.20
C HIS A 33 -10.59 -2.61 9.75
N GLU A 34 -10.83 -2.12 10.97
CA GLU A 34 -12.15 -2.25 11.60
C GLU A 34 -13.26 -1.60 10.76
N PRO A 35 -13.06 -0.37 10.25
CA PRO A 35 -14.11 0.27 9.45
C PRO A 35 -14.40 -0.46 8.14
N SER A 36 -13.36 -0.95 7.46
CA SER A 36 -13.55 -1.68 6.21
C SER A 36 -14.29 -3.00 6.44
N ILE A 37 -14.00 -3.68 7.54
CA ILE A 37 -14.69 -4.92 7.93
C ILE A 37 -16.14 -4.62 8.34
N ALA A 38 -16.39 -3.57 9.11
CA ALA A 38 -17.73 -3.18 9.53
C ALA A 38 -18.67 -2.87 8.35
N LEU A 39 -18.13 -2.40 7.22
CA LEU A 39 -18.89 -2.18 5.98
C LEU A 39 -19.13 -3.45 5.15
N LEU A 40 -18.56 -4.58 5.54
CA LEU A 40 -18.62 -5.85 4.82
C LEU A 40 -19.09 -7.00 5.75
N PRO A 41 -20.24 -6.86 6.44
CA PRO A 41 -20.66 -7.82 7.46
C PRO A 41 -20.98 -9.22 6.91
N GLU A 42 -21.35 -9.32 5.63
CA GLU A 42 -21.59 -10.60 4.97
C GLU A 42 -20.27 -11.34 4.65
N GLN A 43 -19.16 -10.61 4.51
CA GLN A 43 -17.85 -11.15 4.13
C GLN A 43 -16.95 -11.39 5.31
N PHE A 44 -16.94 -10.50 6.30
CA PHE A 44 -16.03 -10.54 7.44
C PHE A 44 -16.73 -10.23 8.75
N ALA A 45 -16.22 -10.82 9.83
CA ALA A 45 -16.58 -10.46 11.20
C ALA A 45 -15.31 -10.36 12.05
N ILE A 46 -15.15 -9.28 12.80
CA ILE A 46 -14.07 -9.19 13.78
C ILE A 46 -14.42 -10.11 14.95
N HIS A 47 -13.67 -11.18 15.09
CA HIS A 47 -13.84 -12.18 16.13
C HIS A 47 -13.04 -11.81 17.40
N SER A 48 -11.80 -11.35 17.20
CA SER A 48 -10.95 -10.92 18.31
C SER A 48 -9.95 -9.84 17.90
N ILE A 49 -9.49 -9.08 18.91
CA ILE A 49 -8.40 -8.11 18.77
C ILE A 49 -7.32 -8.48 19.79
N PHE A 50 -6.09 -8.65 19.32
CA PHE A 50 -4.93 -8.85 20.17
C PHE A 50 -4.36 -7.51 20.64
N GLU A 51 -4.45 -7.28 21.93
CA GLU A 51 -3.87 -6.14 22.62
C GLU A 51 -3.03 -6.62 23.80
N ARG A 52 -1.71 -6.64 23.67
CA ARG A 52 -0.79 -7.16 24.71
C ARG A 52 -0.94 -6.48 26.08
N SER A 53 -1.26 -5.18 26.08
CA SER A 53 -1.47 -4.42 27.30
C SER A 53 -2.48 -3.31 27.06
N ASP A 54 -3.43 -3.16 27.98
CA ASP A 54 -4.42 -2.09 27.89
C ASP A 54 -3.74 -0.72 27.99
N LYS A 55 -3.91 0.08 26.95
CA LYS A 55 -3.42 1.45 26.86
C LYS A 55 -4.55 2.44 26.57
N GLY A 56 -5.78 2.02 26.77
CA GLY A 56 -6.97 2.81 26.50
C GLY A 56 -7.23 3.08 25.01
N ARG A 57 -6.51 2.40 24.11
CA ARG A 57 -6.63 2.65 22.66
C ARG A 57 -7.91 2.15 22.03
N LEU A 58 -8.54 1.17 22.66
CA LEU A 58 -9.82 0.60 22.21
C LEU A 58 -11.03 1.30 22.83
N GLU A 59 -10.83 2.21 23.79
CA GLU A 59 -11.90 2.81 24.57
C GLU A 59 -12.91 3.56 23.69
N ALA A 60 -12.43 4.39 22.75
CA ALA A 60 -13.31 5.12 21.84
C ALA A 60 -14.16 4.17 20.96
N LEU A 61 -13.57 3.07 20.47
CA LEU A 61 -14.30 2.07 19.68
C LEU A 61 -15.33 1.31 20.52
N LYS A 62 -15.01 1.01 21.79
CA LYS A 62 -15.95 0.37 22.72
C LYS A 62 -17.12 1.29 23.05
N GLN A 63 -16.85 2.56 23.38
CA GLN A 63 -17.88 3.56 23.67
C GLN A 63 -18.81 3.81 22.48
N ALA A 64 -18.30 3.70 21.27
CA ALA A 64 -19.08 3.79 20.04
C ALA A 64 -19.84 2.49 19.69
N GLY A 65 -19.78 1.43 20.53
CA GLY A 65 -20.41 0.13 20.26
C GLY A 65 -19.80 -0.65 19.08
N ARG A 66 -18.65 -0.21 18.57
CA ARG A 66 -18.03 -0.79 17.36
C ARG A 66 -17.28 -2.11 17.64
N LEU A 67 -17.11 -2.47 18.92
CA LEU A 67 -16.47 -3.71 19.35
C LEU A 67 -17.44 -4.62 20.13
N ASP A 68 -18.75 -4.47 19.95
CA ASP A 68 -19.73 -5.31 20.59
C ASP A 68 -19.58 -6.77 20.15
N GLY A 69 -19.43 -7.68 21.10
CA GLY A 69 -19.19 -9.10 20.84
C GLY A 69 -17.74 -9.45 20.41
N VAL A 70 -16.84 -8.48 20.29
CA VAL A 70 -15.44 -8.71 19.93
C VAL A 70 -14.64 -9.09 21.19
N LYS A 71 -13.93 -10.22 21.13
CA LYS A 71 -13.03 -10.66 22.22
C LYS A 71 -11.75 -9.82 22.22
N ILE A 72 -11.33 -9.33 23.39
CA ILE A 72 -10.00 -8.72 23.56
C ILE A 72 -9.09 -9.75 24.21
N VAL A 73 -8.11 -10.22 23.46
CA VAL A 73 -7.15 -11.24 23.90
C VAL A 73 -5.80 -10.62 24.25
N ARG A 74 -5.08 -11.20 25.20
CA ARG A 74 -3.84 -10.62 25.77
C ARG A 74 -2.59 -11.36 25.35
N THR A 75 -2.70 -12.57 24.84
CA THR A 75 -1.61 -13.37 24.31
C THR A 75 -1.83 -13.70 22.85
N PHE A 76 -0.77 -13.90 22.10
CA PHE A 76 -0.90 -14.27 20.69
C PHE A 76 -1.28 -15.76 20.55
N GLU A 77 -0.89 -16.55 21.51
CA GLU A 77 -1.24 -17.96 21.64
C GLU A 77 -2.76 -18.14 21.65
N GLU A 78 -3.50 -17.31 22.39
CA GLU A 78 -4.98 -17.31 22.39
C GLU A 78 -5.57 -17.12 21.00
N VAL A 79 -4.94 -16.30 20.14
CA VAL A 79 -5.38 -16.11 18.76
C VAL A 79 -5.06 -17.33 17.89
N LEU A 80 -3.88 -17.93 18.07
CA LEU A 80 -3.42 -19.08 17.26
C LEU A 80 -4.23 -20.34 17.56
N GLU A 81 -4.56 -20.55 18.84
CA GLU A 81 -5.28 -21.74 19.34
C GLU A 81 -6.79 -21.64 19.11
N ASP A 82 -7.34 -20.43 18.89
CA ASP A 82 -8.76 -20.25 18.63
C ASP A 82 -9.14 -20.84 17.26
N ALA A 83 -9.84 -21.98 17.29
CA ALA A 83 -10.27 -22.69 16.08
C ALA A 83 -11.27 -21.89 15.23
N ASP A 84 -11.93 -20.90 15.83
CA ASP A 84 -12.89 -20.04 15.14
C ASP A 84 -12.22 -18.97 14.28
N VAL A 85 -10.98 -18.59 14.57
CA VAL A 85 -10.21 -17.62 13.77
C VAL A 85 -9.78 -18.25 12.45
N GLU A 86 -10.13 -17.60 11.34
CA GLU A 86 -9.80 -18.05 9.98
C GLU A 86 -8.78 -17.15 9.30
N LEU A 87 -8.86 -15.83 9.57
CA LEU A 87 -7.97 -14.80 9.02
C LEU A 87 -7.31 -14.03 10.16
N ILE A 88 -6.01 -13.82 10.08
CA ILE A 88 -5.27 -12.93 10.97
C ILE A 88 -4.79 -11.71 10.18
N VAL A 89 -5.17 -10.51 10.66
CA VAL A 89 -4.66 -9.23 10.16
C VAL A 89 -3.48 -8.80 11.03
N VAL A 90 -2.28 -8.78 10.46
CA VAL A 90 -1.05 -8.36 11.16
C VAL A 90 -0.86 -6.85 10.97
N SER A 91 -1.25 -6.07 11.99
CA SER A 91 -1.21 -4.61 12.00
C SER A 91 -0.36 -4.07 13.17
N THR A 92 0.83 -4.63 13.30
CA THR A 92 1.82 -4.37 14.34
C THR A 92 3.00 -3.56 13.78
N PRO A 93 4.05 -3.21 14.54
CA PRO A 93 5.25 -2.59 13.98
C PRO A 93 5.95 -3.47 12.95
N ASN A 94 6.50 -2.86 11.90
CA ASN A 94 7.08 -3.55 10.71
C ASN A 94 8.03 -4.70 11.03
N ASN A 95 8.87 -4.52 12.05
CA ASN A 95 9.86 -5.52 12.47
C ASN A 95 9.26 -6.78 13.13
N THR A 96 7.96 -6.76 13.42
CA THR A 96 7.25 -7.90 14.01
C THR A 96 6.40 -8.67 13.01
N HIS A 97 6.23 -8.12 11.79
CA HIS A 97 5.34 -8.68 10.77
C HIS A 97 5.70 -10.13 10.43
N TYR A 98 6.99 -10.40 10.16
CA TYR A 98 7.45 -11.74 9.80
C TYR A 98 7.12 -12.78 10.87
N GLY A 99 7.45 -12.51 12.13
CA GLY A 99 7.22 -13.47 13.23
C GLY A 99 5.74 -13.80 13.43
N TYR A 100 4.89 -12.77 13.47
CA TYR A 100 3.44 -12.98 13.62
C TYR A 100 2.82 -13.68 12.41
N ALA A 101 3.20 -13.29 11.20
CA ALA A 101 2.67 -13.90 9.98
C ALA A 101 3.10 -15.37 9.84
N LYS A 102 4.36 -15.68 10.15
CA LYS A 102 4.88 -17.05 10.10
C LYS A 102 4.10 -17.96 11.06
N ALA A 103 3.98 -17.56 12.33
CA ALA A 103 3.26 -18.36 13.32
C ALA A 103 1.76 -18.51 12.97
N ALA A 104 1.13 -17.45 12.42
CA ALA A 104 -0.26 -17.52 11.95
C ALA A 104 -0.43 -18.53 10.81
N LEU A 105 0.47 -18.52 9.82
CA LEU A 105 0.47 -19.50 8.74
C LEU A 105 0.76 -20.91 9.23
N GLU A 106 1.70 -21.08 10.19
CA GLU A 106 1.99 -22.37 10.84
C GLU A 106 0.76 -22.94 11.54
N ALA A 107 -0.04 -22.08 12.18
CA ALA A 107 -1.31 -22.43 12.82
C ALA A 107 -2.48 -22.63 11.84
N GLY A 108 -2.24 -22.58 10.52
CA GLY A 108 -3.26 -22.85 9.51
C GLY A 108 -4.23 -21.69 9.27
N LYS A 109 -3.85 -20.45 9.60
CA LYS A 109 -4.68 -19.27 9.40
C LYS A 109 -4.29 -18.55 8.11
N HIS A 110 -5.29 -17.99 7.37
CA HIS A 110 -5.03 -17.01 6.32
C HIS A 110 -4.44 -15.73 6.92
N VAL A 111 -3.66 -14.98 6.16
CA VAL A 111 -2.99 -13.79 6.68
C VAL A 111 -3.13 -12.60 5.73
N LEU A 112 -3.51 -11.45 6.30
CA LEU A 112 -3.35 -10.13 5.70
C LEU A 112 -2.30 -9.37 6.51
N ILE A 113 -1.24 -8.89 5.86
CA ILE A 113 -0.16 -8.15 6.54
C ILE A 113 -0.21 -6.69 6.12
N GLU A 114 -0.04 -5.76 7.08
CA GLU A 114 0.23 -4.36 6.78
C GLU A 114 1.52 -4.21 5.97
N LYS A 115 1.57 -3.16 5.18
CA LYS A 115 2.77 -2.85 4.39
C LYS A 115 3.83 -2.10 5.24
N PRO A 116 5.13 -2.32 4.98
CA PRO A 116 5.69 -3.38 4.12
C PRO A 116 5.45 -4.76 4.72
N ILE A 117 5.38 -5.78 3.88
CA ILE A 117 5.09 -7.16 4.34
C ILE A 117 6.04 -7.62 5.48
N CYS A 118 7.32 -7.30 5.35
CA CYS A 118 8.39 -7.58 6.32
C CYS A 118 9.63 -6.76 5.96
N PRO A 119 10.69 -6.75 6.79
CA PRO A 119 11.92 -6.01 6.52
C PRO A 119 12.73 -6.49 5.30
N THR A 120 12.73 -7.77 4.97
CA THR A 120 13.63 -8.33 3.96
C THR A 120 12.91 -9.16 2.89
N LEU A 121 13.51 -9.23 1.69
CA LEU A 121 13.04 -10.07 0.59
C LEU A 121 13.09 -11.57 0.95
N VAL A 122 14.09 -12.00 1.74
CA VAL A 122 14.21 -13.38 2.18
C VAL A 122 13.03 -13.78 3.05
N GLU A 123 12.72 -12.97 4.08
CA GLU A 123 11.57 -13.20 4.96
C GLU A 123 10.24 -13.25 4.18
N ALA A 124 10.03 -12.32 3.23
CA ALA A 124 8.83 -12.32 2.41
C ALA A 124 8.72 -13.60 1.55
N THR A 125 9.84 -14.03 0.97
CA THR A 125 9.90 -15.25 0.16
C THR A 125 9.52 -16.48 0.99
N GLU A 126 10.07 -16.60 2.21
CA GLU A 126 9.73 -17.67 3.14
C GLU A 126 8.24 -17.67 3.52
N LEU A 127 7.66 -16.51 3.81
CA LEU A 127 6.24 -16.40 4.14
C LEU A 127 5.34 -16.88 2.99
N TYR A 128 5.64 -16.49 1.75
CA TYR A 128 4.88 -16.95 0.59
C TYR A 128 5.06 -18.46 0.34
N GLN A 129 6.28 -18.99 0.48
CA GLN A 129 6.52 -20.43 0.37
C GLN A 129 5.73 -21.21 1.43
N LEU A 130 5.73 -20.73 2.67
CA LEU A 130 4.96 -21.33 3.76
C LEU A 130 3.45 -21.30 3.47
N ALA A 131 2.91 -20.15 3.06
CA ALA A 131 1.50 -20.02 2.70
C ALA A 131 1.11 -20.96 1.56
N GLU A 132 1.97 -21.07 0.53
CA GLU A 132 1.77 -21.97 -0.60
C GLU A 132 1.79 -23.44 -0.17
N SER A 133 2.73 -23.85 0.66
CA SER A 133 2.86 -25.23 1.15
C SER A 133 1.66 -25.68 2.00
N LYS A 134 1.02 -24.73 2.68
CA LYS A 134 -0.15 -25.00 3.53
C LYS A 134 -1.49 -24.75 2.87
N GLY A 135 -1.51 -24.33 1.62
CA GLY A 135 -2.77 -24.03 0.93
C GLY A 135 -3.46 -22.77 1.47
N LEU A 136 -2.73 -21.80 2.04
CA LEU A 136 -3.29 -20.61 2.67
C LEU A 136 -3.17 -19.38 1.78
N ILE A 137 -4.06 -18.42 1.99
CA ILE A 137 -3.99 -17.09 1.38
C ILE A 137 -3.13 -16.19 2.26
N LEU A 138 -2.11 -15.60 1.64
CA LEU A 138 -1.30 -14.53 2.20
C LEU A 138 -1.41 -13.31 1.29
N SER A 139 -1.83 -12.17 1.83
CA SER A 139 -1.95 -10.91 1.11
C SER A 139 -1.32 -9.76 1.89
N VAL A 140 -1.02 -8.66 1.20
CA VAL A 140 -0.44 -7.45 1.78
C VAL A 140 -1.40 -6.28 1.62
N TYR A 141 -1.53 -5.46 2.65
CA TYR A 141 -2.46 -4.33 2.67
C TYR A 141 -1.94 -3.15 1.84
N GLN A 142 -1.82 -3.35 0.52
CA GLN A 142 -1.46 -2.31 -0.47
C GLN A 142 -2.70 -1.49 -0.84
N ASN A 143 -3.34 -0.90 0.16
CA ASN A 143 -4.62 -0.19 0.04
C ASN A 143 -4.59 0.98 -0.95
N ARG A 144 -3.42 1.59 -1.18
CA ARG A 144 -3.29 2.73 -2.12
C ARG A 144 -3.41 2.36 -3.59
N ARG A 145 -3.56 1.08 -3.91
CA ARG A 145 -4.04 0.65 -5.24
C ARG A 145 -5.48 1.09 -5.51
N TRP A 146 -6.24 1.36 -4.44
CA TRP A 146 -7.62 1.84 -4.47
C TRP A 146 -7.75 3.33 -4.14
N ASP A 147 -6.64 4.08 -4.12
CA ASP A 147 -6.68 5.54 -4.01
C ASP A 147 -7.26 6.15 -5.31
N SER A 148 -8.09 7.17 -5.17
CA SER A 148 -8.73 7.91 -6.26
C SER A 148 -7.71 8.36 -7.33
N ASP A 149 -6.60 8.95 -6.91
CA ASP A 149 -5.55 9.46 -7.80
C ASP A 149 -4.88 8.35 -8.61
N PHE A 150 -4.67 7.18 -8.01
CA PHE A 150 -4.07 6.04 -8.68
C PHE A 150 -5.01 5.37 -9.67
N LEU A 151 -6.27 5.17 -9.29
CA LEU A 151 -7.30 4.66 -10.19
C LEU A 151 -7.51 5.58 -11.39
N THR A 152 -7.52 6.89 -11.16
CA THR A 152 -7.60 7.91 -12.23
C THR A 152 -6.38 7.83 -13.16
N LEU A 153 -5.18 7.72 -12.59
CA LEU A 153 -3.96 7.57 -13.37
C LEU A 153 -3.99 6.30 -14.22
N GLN A 154 -4.41 5.17 -13.66
CA GLN A 154 -4.52 3.90 -14.40
C GLN A 154 -5.52 4.03 -15.58
N ALA A 155 -6.67 4.64 -15.35
CA ALA A 155 -7.66 4.87 -16.40
C ALA A 155 -7.12 5.79 -17.51
N LEU A 156 -6.43 6.87 -17.14
CA LEU A 156 -5.83 7.80 -18.10
C LEU A 156 -4.74 7.12 -18.94
N LEU A 157 -3.83 6.37 -18.31
CA LEU A 157 -2.78 5.65 -19.03
C LEU A 157 -3.37 4.60 -19.98
N SER A 158 -4.37 3.85 -19.51
CA SER A 158 -5.07 2.82 -20.31
C SER A 158 -5.85 3.41 -21.48
N SER A 159 -6.27 4.68 -21.41
CA SER A 159 -6.98 5.34 -22.51
C SER A 159 -6.09 5.63 -23.73
N GLY A 160 -4.77 5.60 -23.57
CA GLY A 160 -3.80 5.93 -24.61
C GLY A 160 -3.74 7.41 -24.98
N LYS A 161 -4.48 8.31 -24.32
CA LYS A 161 -4.52 9.75 -24.60
C LYS A 161 -3.14 10.41 -24.54
N LEU A 162 -2.27 9.97 -23.62
CA LEU A 162 -0.94 10.53 -23.48
C LEU A 162 0.09 9.92 -24.46
N GLY A 163 -0.30 8.90 -25.23
CA GLY A 163 0.60 8.14 -26.07
C GLY A 163 1.53 7.22 -25.26
N ASP A 164 2.73 6.96 -25.79
CA ASP A 164 3.74 6.17 -25.10
C ASP A 164 4.33 6.95 -23.93
N ILE A 165 4.28 6.39 -22.74
CA ILE A 165 4.82 7.04 -21.53
C ILE A 165 6.35 6.97 -21.57
N ILE A 166 6.98 8.13 -21.47
CA ILE A 166 8.43 8.33 -21.53
C ILE A 166 9.00 8.58 -20.14
N GLU A 167 8.31 9.42 -19.36
CA GLU A 167 8.76 9.84 -18.04
C GLU A 167 7.55 9.96 -17.09
N MET A 168 7.73 9.52 -15.86
CA MET A 168 6.77 9.79 -14.79
C MET A 168 7.50 10.15 -13.50
N THR A 169 7.03 11.20 -12.83
CA THR A 169 7.40 11.48 -11.45
C THR A 169 6.19 11.22 -10.56
N SER A 170 6.37 10.42 -9.50
CA SER A 170 5.38 10.20 -8.44
C SER A 170 5.96 10.64 -7.11
N SER A 171 5.28 11.57 -6.44
CA SER A 171 5.80 12.21 -5.23
C SER A 171 4.87 11.99 -4.03
N PHE A 172 5.48 11.90 -2.84
CA PHE A 172 4.76 11.84 -1.57
C PHE A 172 5.43 12.77 -0.56
N ASP A 173 5.43 14.06 -0.88
CA ASP A 173 6.12 15.08 -0.10
C ASP A 173 5.24 15.61 1.04
N ARG A 174 5.87 16.08 2.13
CA ARG A 174 5.23 16.61 3.33
C ARG A 174 6.11 17.70 3.98
N TYR A 175 5.51 18.48 4.84
CA TYR A 175 6.27 19.38 5.71
C TYR A 175 6.12 18.96 7.18
N ARG A 176 7.21 18.43 7.76
CA ARG A 176 7.30 17.97 9.14
C ARG A 176 8.71 18.24 9.69
N PRO A 177 9.02 19.49 10.01
CA PRO A 177 10.37 19.88 10.45
C PRO A 177 10.76 19.29 11.80
N LEU A 178 9.78 18.93 12.64
CA LEU A 178 10.03 18.36 13.97
C LEU A 178 9.67 16.88 14.01
N PRO A 179 10.45 16.06 14.75
CA PRO A 179 10.09 14.68 15.04
C PRO A 179 8.75 14.59 15.77
N ARG A 180 8.00 13.53 15.48
CA ARG A 180 6.75 13.26 16.19
C ARG A 180 7.04 12.67 17.55
N THR A 181 6.51 13.29 18.57
CA THR A 181 6.47 12.74 19.92
C THR A 181 5.06 12.30 20.25
N TYR A 182 4.92 11.15 20.92
CA TYR A 182 3.70 10.76 21.61
C TYR A 182 3.85 11.02 23.11
N GLN A 183 2.75 11.00 23.84
CA GLN A 183 2.79 11.05 25.32
C GLN A 183 3.68 9.94 25.93
N SER A 184 3.92 8.85 25.19
CA SER A 184 4.77 7.71 25.58
C SER A 184 6.23 7.81 25.08
N GLY A 185 6.66 8.93 24.49
CA GLY A 185 8.01 9.11 23.93
C GLY A 185 8.04 9.24 22.40
N VAL A 186 9.20 8.96 21.79
CA VAL A 186 9.40 9.06 20.35
C VAL A 186 8.56 8.03 19.60
N ASN A 187 7.97 8.46 18.49
CA ASN A 187 7.23 7.56 17.60
C ASN A 187 8.17 6.46 17.07
N TRP A 188 7.80 5.18 17.23
CA TRP A 188 8.60 4.05 16.75
C TRP A 188 8.95 4.16 15.25
N LYS A 189 8.10 4.79 14.42
CA LYS A 189 8.37 5.05 13.00
C LYS A 189 9.47 6.07 12.75
N GLU A 190 9.83 6.84 13.76
CA GLU A 190 10.90 7.84 13.71
C GLU A 190 12.10 7.44 14.61
N THR A 191 12.17 6.16 14.98
CA THR A 191 13.31 5.56 15.66
C THR A 191 14.15 4.80 14.63
N PRO A 192 15.49 4.96 14.61
CA PRO A 192 16.36 4.21 13.72
C PRO A 192 16.08 2.70 13.80
N GLY A 193 15.96 2.07 12.64
CA GLY A 193 15.66 0.64 12.53
C GLY A 193 15.60 0.20 11.06
N ALA A 194 15.74 -1.09 10.83
CA ALA A 194 15.93 -1.66 9.48
C ALA A 194 14.83 -1.27 8.48
N SER A 195 13.58 -1.08 8.93
CA SER A 195 12.42 -0.82 8.06
C SER A 195 11.60 0.42 8.46
N ASN A 196 12.22 1.36 9.19
CA ASN A 196 11.50 2.57 9.67
C ASN A 196 11.72 3.81 8.80
N ASN A 197 12.59 3.77 7.81
CA ASN A 197 12.92 4.90 6.93
C ASN A 197 11.82 5.19 5.89
N ALA A 198 11.97 6.32 5.19
CA ALA A 198 10.97 6.81 4.24
C ALA A 198 10.70 5.84 3.08
N ILE A 199 11.74 5.13 2.59
CA ILE A 199 11.58 4.22 1.46
C ILE A 199 10.72 2.99 1.81
N TYR A 200 10.78 2.49 3.06
CA TYR A 200 9.87 1.45 3.54
C TYR A 200 8.47 2.00 3.83
N ASN A 201 8.38 3.18 4.47
CA ASN A 201 7.09 3.72 4.92
C ASN A 201 6.25 4.36 3.81
N LEU A 202 6.88 5.13 2.92
CA LEU A 202 6.23 5.84 1.81
C LEU A 202 6.58 5.22 0.46
N GLY A 203 7.86 4.86 0.30
CA GLY A 203 8.36 4.25 -0.93
C GLY A 203 7.67 2.94 -1.27
N SER A 204 7.32 2.11 -0.28
CA SER A 204 6.57 0.87 -0.51
C SER A 204 5.27 1.09 -1.30
N HIS A 205 4.56 2.20 -1.07
CA HIS A 205 3.36 2.55 -1.83
C HIS A 205 3.69 3.04 -3.24
N LEU A 206 4.69 3.93 -3.38
CA LEU A 206 5.07 4.49 -4.68
C LEU A 206 5.67 3.43 -5.59
N ILE A 207 6.51 2.56 -5.04
CA ILE A 207 7.12 1.44 -5.76
C ILE A 207 6.05 0.43 -6.17
N ASP A 208 5.11 0.10 -5.28
CA ASP A 208 4.00 -0.80 -5.59
C ASP A 208 3.17 -0.29 -6.76
N GLN A 209 2.81 1.01 -6.76
CA GLN A 209 2.11 1.65 -7.85
C GLN A 209 2.92 1.62 -9.16
N ALA A 210 4.23 1.87 -9.10
CA ALA A 210 5.09 1.80 -10.28
C ALA A 210 5.20 0.37 -10.84
N VAL A 211 5.34 -0.64 -9.97
CA VAL A 211 5.36 -2.06 -10.37
C VAL A 211 4.03 -2.48 -10.99
N VAL A 212 2.90 -2.00 -10.49
CA VAL A 212 1.58 -2.27 -11.09
C VAL A 212 1.47 -1.66 -12.48
N LEU A 213 1.98 -0.44 -12.68
CA LEU A 213 1.85 0.29 -13.97
C LEU A 213 2.86 -0.17 -15.02
N PHE A 214 4.09 -0.47 -14.61
CA PHE A 214 5.22 -0.62 -15.54
C PHE A 214 5.97 -1.95 -15.42
N GLY A 215 5.62 -2.78 -14.43
CA GLY A 215 6.34 -4.02 -14.15
C GLY A 215 7.69 -3.80 -13.46
N GLU A 216 8.62 -4.73 -13.66
CA GLU A 216 9.96 -4.69 -13.08
C GLU A 216 10.88 -3.79 -13.89
N PRO A 217 11.70 -2.93 -13.24
CA PRO A 217 12.71 -2.13 -13.93
C PRO A 217 13.92 -3.00 -14.30
N THR A 218 14.76 -2.51 -15.22
CA THR A 218 16.04 -3.17 -15.55
C THR A 218 17.20 -2.65 -14.71
N LYS A 219 17.11 -1.39 -14.26
CA LYS A 219 18.13 -0.74 -13.42
C LYS A 219 17.46 0.18 -12.40
N ILE A 220 18.18 0.46 -11.33
CA ILE A 220 17.73 1.28 -10.19
C ILE A 220 18.85 2.23 -9.78
N GLY A 221 18.53 3.53 -9.65
CA GLY A 221 19.39 4.54 -9.06
C GLY A 221 18.66 5.21 -7.91
N ALA A 222 19.29 5.37 -6.73
CA ALA A 222 18.64 6.00 -5.60
C ALA A 222 19.56 6.87 -4.75
N ARG A 223 18.93 7.81 -4.02
CA ARG A 223 19.50 8.54 -2.89
C ARG A 223 18.51 8.56 -1.75
N CYS A 224 18.93 8.09 -0.59
CA CYS A 224 18.21 8.15 0.67
C CYS A 224 18.94 9.14 1.60
N LEU A 225 18.21 10.05 2.22
CA LEU A 225 18.80 11.17 2.99
C LEU A 225 18.11 11.34 4.34
N ASP A 226 18.92 11.47 5.37
CA ASP A 226 18.51 11.97 6.68
C ASP A 226 18.46 13.50 6.64
N GLN A 227 17.26 14.06 6.41
CA GLN A 227 17.09 15.51 6.27
C GLN A 227 17.09 16.28 7.61
N ARG A 228 16.76 15.62 8.72
CA ARG A 228 16.65 16.24 10.05
C ARG A 228 17.81 15.88 10.97
N GLY A 229 18.74 15.01 10.55
CA GLY A 229 19.88 14.59 11.37
C GLY A 229 19.49 13.70 12.55
N ILE A 230 18.45 12.89 12.40
CA ILE A 230 17.94 12.00 13.46
C ILE A 230 18.41 10.55 13.36
N GLY A 231 19.35 10.26 12.45
CA GLY A 231 19.86 8.91 12.20
C GLY A 231 18.90 8.03 11.40
N LEU A 232 17.96 8.64 10.66
CA LEU A 232 16.95 7.94 9.87
C LEU A 232 16.76 8.59 8.51
N ASP A 233 16.85 7.82 7.43
CA ASP A 233 16.52 8.34 6.09
C ASP A 233 15.04 8.71 5.99
N GLU A 234 14.75 9.98 5.84
CA GLU A 234 13.41 10.54 5.85
C GLU A 234 12.97 11.07 4.50
N SER A 235 13.89 11.07 3.55
CA SER A 235 13.60 11.37 2.16
C SER A 235 14.33 10.40 1.24
N PHE A 236 13.82 10.27 0.04
CA PHE A 236 14.49 9.55 -1.03
C PHE A 236 14.11 10.11 -2.39
N VAL A 237 15.00 9.90 -3.36
CA VAL A 237 14.74 9.94 -4.80
C VAL A 237 15.17 8.60 -5.35
N LEU A 238 14.30 7.97 -6.12
CA LEU A 238 14.49 6.64 -6.69
C LEU A 238 14.13 6.67 -8.17
N ASP A 239 15.08 6.42 -9.02
CA ASP A 239 14.89 6.31 -10.47
C ASP A 239 14.85 4.84 -10.88
N LEU A 240 13.75 4.46 -11.51
CA LEU A 240 13.51 3.15 -12.08
C LEU A 240 13.66 3.25 -13.61
N TYR A 241 14.57 2.49 -14.18
CA TYR A 241 14.88 2.51 -15.61
C TYR A 241 14.23 1.31 -16.29
N TYR A 242 13.47 1.58 -17.34
CA TYR A 242 12.77 0.57 -18.14
C TYR A 242 13.22 0.63 -19.61
N PRO A 243 13.25 -0.51 -20.31
CA PRO A 243 13.38 -0.50 -21.76
C PRO A 243 12.17 0.19 -22.40
N PRO A 244 12.20 0.49 -23.69
CA PRO A 244 11.01 0.87 -24.44
C PRO A 244 9.89 -0.15 -24.21
N ALA A 245 8.62 0.32 -24.16
CA ALA A 245 7.50 -0.61 -24.05
C ALA A 245 7.43 -1.50 -25.31
N GLU A 246 7.16 -2.79 -25.15
CA GLU A 246 7.11 -3.74 -26.28
C GLU A 246 6.05 -3.35 -27.33
N THR A 247 4.94 -2.74 -26.87
CA THR A 247 3.84 -2.27 -27.71
C THR A 247 4.05 -0.85 -28.26
N SER A 248 5.15 -0.18 -27.85
CA SER A 248 5.43 1.19 -28.25
C SER A 248 6.01 1.26 -29.65
N SER A 249 5.48 2.16 -30.48
CA SER A 249 6.11 2.58 -31.73
C SER A 249 7.41 3.36 -31.50
N SER A 250 7.54 3.99 -30.33
CA SER A 250 8.74 4.68 -29.86
C SER A 250 9.73 3.70 -29.26
N LYS A 251 10.98 3.76 -29.70
CA LYS A 251 12.08 2.99 -29.08
C LYS A 251 12.70 3.73 -27.89
N THR A 252 11.99 4.68 -27.30
CA THR A 252 12.48 5.51 -26.20
C THR A 252 12.46 4.76 -24.88
N PRO A 253 13.58 4.65 -24.15
CA PRO A 253 13.59 4.13 -22.79
C PRO A 253 12.75 5.00 -21.87
N ARG A 254 12.21 4.40 -20.80
CA ARG A 254 11.36 5.09 -19.82
C ARG A 254 12.10 5.26 -18.51
N ILE A 255 11.86 6.40 -17.85
CA ILE A 255 12.36 6.67 -16.50
C ILE A 255 11.18 7.02 -15.61
N ILE A 256 11.06 6.28 -14.52
CA ILE A 256 10.04 6.52 -13.50
C ILE A 256 10.75 6.95 -12.22
N THR A 257 10.57 8.22 -11.84
CA THR A 257 11.15 8.81 -10.64
C THR A 257 10.13 8.79 -9.50
N LEU A 258 10.48 8.14 -8.41
CA LEU A 258 9.70 8.08 -7.19
C LEU A 258 10.40 8.87 -6.11
N ARG A 259 9.67 9.73 -5.40
CA ARG A 259 10.30 10.57 -4.38
C ARG A 259 9.40 10.83 -3.18
N ALA A 260 10.02 11.00 -2.05
CA ALA A 260 9.38 11.54 -0.86
C ALA A 260 10.34 12.46 -0.12
N SER A 261 9.81 13.57 0.38
CA SER A 261 10.53 14.51 1.25
C SER A 261 9.67 14.88 2.44
N ILE A 262 10.32 14.99 3.60
CA ILE A 262 9.64 15.41 4.84
C ILE A 262 9.75 16.93 5.09
N LEU A 263 10.59 17.62 4.33
CA LEU A 263 10.84 19.07 4.45
C LEU A 263 10.37 19.87 3.23
N SER A 264 9.26 19.48 2.60
CA SER A 264 8.68 20.21 1.47
C SER A 264 7.59 21.17 1.96
N ALA A 265 7.91 22.45 2.06
CA ALA A 265 7.01 23.51 2.54
C ALA A 265 6.20 24.14 1.38
N LEU A 266 5.54 23.33 0.57
CA LEU A 266 4.69 23.79 -0.52
C LEU A 266 3.21 23.65 -0.14
N PRO A 267 2.34 24.62 -0.48
CA PRO A 267 0.91 24.53 -0.21
C PRO A 267 0.25 23.42 -1.05
N HIS A 268 0.72 23.24 -2.28
CA HIS A 268 0.26 22.19 -3.20
C HIS A 268 1.45 21.31 -3.59
N GLN A 269 1.52 20.13 -2.99
CA GLN A 269 2.58 19.17 -3.27
C GLN A 269 2.35 18.50 -4.62
N LEU A 270 3.39 18.37 -5.43
CA LEU A 270 3.31 17.56 -6.65
C LEU A 270 2.98 16.12 -6.27
N ARG A 271 1.99 15.55 -6.94
CA ARG A 271 1.64 14.14 -6.79
C ARG A 271 2.11 13.33 -7.99
N TYR A 272 1.67 13.72 -9.17
CA TYR A 272 2.07 13.09 -10.43
C TYR A 272 2.48 14.13 -11.45
N LEU A 273 3.55 13.85 -12.17
CA LEU A 273 3.89 14.46 -13.45
C LEU A 273 4.19 13.31 -14.42
N VAL A 274 3.36 13.17 -15.44
CA VAL A 274 3.51 12.13 -16.47
C VAL A 274 3.74 12.80 -17.81
N LYS A 275 4.75 12.34 -18.54
CA LYS A 275 5.07 12.80 -19.89
C LYS A 275 4.98 11.63 -20.85
N GLY A 276 4.14 11.77 -21.84
CA GLY A 276 3.98 10.82 -22.92
C GLY A 276 4.26 11.45 -24.29
N SER A 277 4.27 10.63 -25.32
CA SER A 277 4.59 11.06 -26.70
C SER A 277 3.51 11.98 -27.31
N LYS A 278 2.28 11.97 -26.77
CA LYS A 278 1.16 12.78 -27.28
C LYS A 278 0.62 13.80 -26.28
N GLY A 279 1.05 13.73 -25.02
CA GLY A 279 0.58 14.64 -24.00
C GLY A 279 1.21 14.40 -22.65
N SER A 280 0.87 15.26 -21.71
CA SER A 280 1.36 15.21 -20.34
C SER A 280 0.20 15.30 -19.35
N TYR A 281 0.41 14.80 -18.14
CA TYR A 281 -0.55 14.90 -17.04
C TYR A 281 0.14 15.41 -15.78
N VAL A 282 -0.49 16.36 -15.12
CA VAL A 282 -0.01 16.86 -13.83
C VAL A 282 -1.13 16.81 -12.79
N LYS A 283 -0.78 16.34 -11.61
CA LYS A 283 -1.66 16.36 -10.44
C LYS A 283 -0.90 16.88 -9.22
N TYR A 284 -1.55 17.76 -8.50
CA TYR A 284 -1.08 18.26 -7.22
C TYR A 284 -1.94 17.69 -6.09
N THR A 285 -1.42 17.72 -4.86
CA THR A 285 -2.04 17.23 -3.64
C THR A 285 -2.28 15.71 -3.61
N LEU A 286 -2.34 15.17 -2.41
CA LEU A 286 -2.74 13.78 -2.18
C LEU A 286 -4.27 13.67 -2.24
N PRO A 287 -4.81 12.51 -2.61
CA PRO A 287 -6.25 12.33 -2.68
C PRO A 287 -6.93 12.60 -1.33
N ASN A 288 -8.19 13.02 -1.37
CA ASN A 288 -8.99 13.35 -0.19
C ASN A 288 -9.05 12.23 0.85
N SER A 289 -8.99 10.98 0.42
CA SER A 289 -8.89 9.83 1.33
C SER A 289 -7.75 9.99 2.35
N HIS A 290 -6.63 10.64 1.96
CA HIS A 290 -5.53 10.92 2.88
C HIS A 290 -5.79 12.14 3.78
N SER A 291 -6.47 13.16 3.29
CA SER A 291 -6.82 14.36 4.06
C SER A 291 -7.96 14.07 5.04
N ALA A 292 -8.99 13.38 4.59
CA ALA A 292 -10.08 12.89 5.44
C ALA A 292 -9.57 12.03 6.60
N LEU A 293 -8.55 11.17 6.36
CA LEU A 293 -7.90 10.39 7.41
C LEU A 293 -7.24 11.22 8.51
N LYS A 294 -6.93 12.51 8.27
CA LYS A 294 -6.33 13.41 9.28
C LYS A 294 -7.38 14.17 10.10
N GLU A 295 -8.54 14.41 9.52
CA GLU A 295 -9.61 15.20 10.13
C GLU A 295 -10.51 14.40 11.06
N ILE A 296 -10.22 13.09 11.18
CA ILE A 296 -11.05 12.18 11.92
C ILE A 296 -10.71 12.19 13.41
N ASN A 297 -11.54 12.84 14.15
CA ASN A 297 -11.59 12.67 15.59
C ASN A 297 -12.82 11.87 16.09
N GLU A 298 -13.88 11.73 15.32
CA GLU A 298 -15.15 11.18 15.83
C GLU A 298 -15.87 10.23 14.86
N ASP A 299 -15.75 10.43 13.53
CA ASP A 299 -16.41 9.59 12.53
C ASP A 299 -15.40 8.77 11.70
N ASN A 300 -15.84 7.58 11.32
CA ASN A 300 -15.03 6.69 10.52
C ASN A 300 -14.99 7.16 9.04
N PRO A 301 -13.82 7.50 8.49
CA PRO A 301 -13.75 8.07 7.14
C PRO A 301 -14.20 7.11 6.05
N VAL A 302 -13.91 5.82 6.22
CA VAL A 302 -14.28 4.80 5.22
C VAL A 302 -15.80 4.66 5.12
N THR A 303 -16.52 5.02 6.17
CA THR A 303 -17.98 5.02 6.21
C THR A 303 -18.59 6.36 5.85
N HIS A 304 -17.78 7.42 5.74
CA HIS A 304 -18.28 8.76 5.45
C HIS A 304 -18.78 8.84 4.00
N GLU A 305 -19.96 9.41 3.80
CA GLU A 305 -20.46 9.72 2.44
C GLU A 305 -19.47 10.64 1.72
N GLY A 306 -19.04 10.24 0.53
CA GLY A 306 -17.99 10.95 -0.20
C GLY A 306 -16.54 10.50 0.11
N PHE A 307 -16.32 9.50 0.98
CA PHE A 307 -14.99 8.92 1.13
C PHE A 307 -14.45 8.43 -0.22
N GLY A 308 -13.22 8.82 -0.54
CA GLY A 308 -12.57 8.48 -1.81
C GLY A 308 -13.02 9.31 -3.00
N VAL A 309 -14.05 10.17 -2.86
CA VAL A 309 -14.47 11.12 -3.90
C VAL A 309 -13.63 12.40 -3.79
N GLU A 310 -12.96 12.74 -4.88
CA GLU A 310 -12.10 13.92 -4.93
C GLU A 310 -12.84 15.08 -5.59
N PRO A 311 -12.92 16.28 -4.97
CA PRO A 311 -13.56 17.43 -5.58
C PRO A 311 -12.76 17.93 -6.79
N GLU A 312 -13.40 18.67 -7.69
CA GLU A 312 -12.83 19.12 -8.96
C GLU A 312 -11.54 19.93 -8.80
N GLU A 313 -11.42 20.69 -7.73
CA GLU A 313 -10.22 21.47 -7.40
C GLU A 313 -8.98 20.58 -7.18
N GLY A 314 -9.20 19.33 -6.77
CA GLY A 314 -8.17 18.31 -6.60
C GLY A 314 -7.83 17.52 -7.85
N TRP A 315 -8.63 17.65 -8.93
CA TRP A 315 -8.39 16.87 -10.15
C TRP A 315 -7.08 17.28 -10.83
N GLY A 316 -6.44 16.32 -11.46
CA GLY A 316 -5.29 16.58 -12.31
C GLY A 316 -5.69 17.17 -13.66
N THR A 317 -4.71 17.70 -14.36
CA THR A 317 -4.89 18.32 -15.68
C THR A 317 -4.05 17.56 -16.71
N ALA A 318 -4.68 17.18 -17.81
CA ALA A 318 -4.00 16.64 -18.99
C ALA A 318 -3.82 17.73 -20.05
N TYR A 319 -2.66 17.72 -20.69
CA TYR A 319 -2.28 18.59 -21.80
C TYR A 319 -2.01 17.70 -23.01
N ILE A 320 -2.85 17.79 -24.03
CA ILE A 320 -2.78 16.93 -25.22
C ILE A 320 -2.35 17.77 -26.42
N ALA A 321 -1.29 17.38 -27.09
CA ALA A 321 -0.84 18.03 -28.32
C ALA A 321 -1.90 17.91 -29.41
N LYS A 322 -2.26 19.02 -30.06
CA LYS A 322 -3.24 19.04 -31.16
C LYS A 322 -2.68 18.39 -32.44
N GLU A 323 -1.39 18.46 -32.62
CA GLU A 323 -0.67 17.94 -33.78
C GLU A 323 0.70 17.40 -33.34
N GLU A 324 1.23 16.43 -34.06
CA GLU A 324 2.59 15.87 -33.82
C GLU A 324 3.63 16.70 -34.60
N LYS A 325 3.85 17.95 -34.16
CA LYS A 325 4.85 18.85 -34.76
C LYS A 325 5.48 19.78 -33.74
N ASP A 326 6.63 20.33 -34.04
CA ASP A 326 7.28 21.36 -33.23
C ASP A 326 6.39 22.60 -33.07
N GLY A 327 6.27 23.10 -31.84
CA GLY A 327 5.45 24.26 -31.53
C GLY A 327 3.94 24.03 -31.64
N ALA A 328 3.49 22.79 -31.60
CA ALA A 328 2.06 22.47 -31.56
C ALA A 328 1.36 23.11 -30.35
N ASP A 329 0.14 23.56 -30.56
CA ASP A 329 -0.76 23.95 -29.47
C ASP A 329 -1.21 22.72 -28.67
N PHE A 330 -1.67 22.97 -27.44
CA PHE A 330 -2.20 21.96 -26.54
C PHE A 330 -3.67 22.18 -26.25
N THR A 331 -4.41 21.09 -26.06
CA THR A 331 -5.69 21.10 -25.39
C THR A 331 -5.45 20.85 -23.92
N GLU A 332 -6.00 21.70 -23.06
CA GLU A 332 -6.02 21.51 -21.62
C GLU A 332 -7.36 20.91 -21.20
N GLU A 333 -7.34 19.80 -20.45
CA GLU A 333 -8.55 19.20 -19.91
C GLU A 333 -8.37 18.78 -18.46
N LYS A 334 -9.35 19.09 -17.61
CA LYS A 334 -9.44 18.49 -16.28
C LYS A 334 -9.80 17.01 -16.42
N VAL A 335 -9.07 16.15 -15.68
CA VAL A 335 -9.31 14.71 -15.68
C VAL A 335 -10.18 14.36 -14.48
N PRO A 336 -11.46 14.01 -14.67
CA PRO A 336 -12.33 13.63 -13.56
C PRO A 336 -11.75 12.49 -12.74
N ALA A 337 -11.76 12.65 -11.43
CA ALA A 337 -11.20 11.66 -10.55
C ALA A 337 -12.12 10.43 -10.41
N SER A 338 -11.55 9.25 -10.51
CA SER A 338 -12.22 7.99 -10.14
C SER A 338 -12.44 7.97 -8.63
N ALA A 339 -13.57 7.46 -8.16
CA ALA A 339 -13.76 7.27 -6.73
C ALA A 339 -12.82 6.19 -6.18
N GLY A 340 -12.11 6.49 -5.10
CA GLY A 340 -11.32 5.52 -4.36
C GLY A 340 -12.19 4.70 -3.41
N ASP A 341 -11.82 3.43 -3.17
CA ASP A 341 -12.56 2.57 -2.24
C ASP A 341 -11.66 1.48 -1.60
N TYR A 342 -11.20 1.70 -0.39
CA TYR A 342 -10.37 0.73 0.33
C TYR A 342 -11.06 -0.60 0.65
N LYS A 343 -12.40 -0.66 0.60
CA LYS A 343 -13.13 -1.93 0.71
C LYS A 343 -12.78 -2.89 -0.43
N GLY A 344 -12.38 -2.35 -1.59
CA GLY A 344 -11.97 -3.14 -2.74
C GLY A 344 -10.87 -4.15 -2.42
N LEU A 345 -9.92 -3.80 -1.53
CA LEU A 345 -8.90 -4.74 -1.07
C LEU A 345 -9.52 -5.91 -0.29
N TYR A 346 -10.42 -5.62 0.66
CA TYR A 346 -11.08 -6.64 1.45
C TYR A 346 -12.02 -7.52 0.62
N LEU A 347 -12.78 -6.94 -0.29
CA LEU A 347 -13.63 -7.71 -1.22
C LEU A 347 -12.80 -8.66 -2.08
N ASN A 348 -11.65 -8.19 -2.58
CA ASN A 348 -10.73 -9.03 -3.33
C ASN A 348 -10.10 -10.15 -2.48
N LEU A 349 -9.73 -9.85 -1.23
CA LEU A 349 -9.23 -10.84 -0.29
C LEU A 349 -10.31 -11.90 0.03
N PHE A 350 -11.54 -11.46 0.25
CA PHE A 350 -12.68 -12.37 0.47
C PHE A 350 -12.85 -13.33 -0.70
N GLU A 351 -12.87 -12.82 -1.92
CA GLU A 351 -13.01 -13.64 -3.13
C GLU A 351 -11.91 -14.69 -3.24
N ALA A 352 -10.67 -14.33 -2.94
CA ALA A 352 -9.55 -15.26 -2.98
C ALA A 352 -9.65 -16.35 -1.90
N ILE A 353 -10.08 -16.00 -0.68
CA ILE A 353 -10.25 -16.95 0.42
C ILE A 353 -11.47 -17.87 0.15
N ASP A 354 -12.60 -17.30 -0.24
CA ASP A 354 -13.85 -18.05 -0.46
C ASP A 354 -13.71 -19.07 -1.61
N SER A 355 -13.06 -18.67 -2.70
CA SER A 355 -12.79 -19.56 -3.83
C SER A 355 -11.56 -20.44 -3.65
N ALA A 356 -10.79 -20.24 -2.57
CA ALA A 356 -9.49 -20.88 -2.35
C ALA A 356 -8.51 -20.70 -3.53
N ASP A 357 -8.56 -19.55 -4.19
CA ASP A 357 -7.79 -19.26 -5.41
C ASP A 357 -6.90 -18.02 -5.22
N ARG A 358 -5.59 -18.23 -5.05
CA ARG A 358 -4.59 -17.17 -4.95
C ARG A 358 -4.48 -16.32 -6.21
N ALA A 359 -4.81 -16.89 -7.38
CA ALA A 359 -4.72 -16.16 -8.64
C ALA A 359 -5.71 -15.00 -8.71
N LYS A 360 -6.75 -15.00 -7.87
CA LYS A 360 -7.70 -13.88 -7.76
C LYS A 360 -7.17 -12.67 -6.99
N LEU A 361 -6.14 -12.84 -6.16
CA LEU A 361 -5.56 -11.70 -5.42
C LEU A 361 -5.14 -10.59 -6.39
N ALA A 362 -5.58 -9.35 -6.15
CA ALA A 362 -5.12 -8.18 -6.88
C ALA A 362 -3.66 -7.83 -6.52
N VAL A 363 -3.27 -8.05 -5.26
CA VAL A 363 -1.89 -7.88 -4.79
C VAL A 363 -1.14 -9.19 -5.00
N LYS A 364 -0.46 -9.29 -6.15
CA LYS A 364 0.26 -10.50 -6.55
C LYS A 364 1.56 -10.68 -5.77
N LYS A 365 1.91 -11.92 -5.45
CA LYS A 365 3.18 -12.31 -4.80
C LYS A 365 4.39 -11.70 -5.51
N GLU A 366 4.47 -11.84 -6.83
CA GLU A 366 5.59 -11.39 -7.64
C GLU A 366 5.78 -9.87 -7.49
N GLN A 367 4.69 -9.10 -7.50
CA GLN A 367 4.73 -7.65 -7.31
C GLN A 367 5.24 -7.27 -5.92
N VAL A 368 4.78 -7.96 -4.87
CA VAL A 368 5.23 -7.71 -3.49
C VAL A 368 6.73 -8.01 -3.33
N LEU A 369 7.21 -9.11 -3.90
CA LEU A 369 8.63 -9.46 -3.88
C LEU A 369 9.46 -8.46 -4.68
N SER A 370 8.98 -8.00 -5.85
CA SER A 370 9.62 -6.93 -6.63
C SER A 370 9.70 -5.63 -5.85
N VAL A 371 8.67 -5.24 -5.11
CA VAL A 371 8.69 -4.04 -4.24
C VAL A 371 9.82 -4.13 -3.21
N LEU A 372 9.98 -5.25 -2.51
CA LEU A 372 11.05 -5.40 -1.53
C LEU A 372 12.43 -5.44 -2.19
N LYS A 373 12.58 -6.14 -3.31
CA LYS A 373 13.83 -6.17 -4.07
C LYS A 373 14.25 -4.77 -4.50
N ILE A 374 13.29 -3.95 -4.98
CA ILE A 374 13.54 -2.55 -5.34
C ILE A 374 13.99 -1.75 -4.11
N ILE A 375 13.33 -1.90 -2.96
CA ILE A 375 13.72 -1.21 -1.72
C ILE A 375 15.16 -1.57 -1.31
N GLU A 376 15.50 -2.86 -1.29
CA GLU A 376 16.86 -3.30 -0.91
C GLU A 376 17.92 -2.77 -1.88
N LEU A 377 17.66 -2.86 -3.20
CA LEU A 377 18.56 -2.34 -4.23
C LEU A 377 18.67 -0.81 -4.19
N ALA A 378 17.59 -0.09 -3.91
CA ALA A 378 17.60 1.36 -3.78
C ALA A 378 18.48 1.81 -2.60
N ARG A 379 18.39 1.15 -1.46
CA ARG A 379 19.27 1.42 -0.33
C ARG A 379 20.73 1.16 -0.69
N LYS A 380 21.00 0.01 -1.27
CA LYS A 380 22.35 -0.34 -1.74
C LYS A 380 22.88 0.66 -2.77
N SER A 381 22.04 1.09 -3.72
CA SER A 381 22.38 2.11 -4.72
C SER A 381 22.74 3.44 -4.05
N SER A 382 21.99 3.85 -3.04
CA SER A 382 22.26 5.07 -2.26
C SER A 382 23.59 4.99 -1.51
N ASP A 383 23.85 3.85 -0.83
CA ASP A 383 25.08 3.63 -0.04
C ASP A 383 26.33 3.58 -0.95
N GLU A 384 26.23 2.95 -2.13
CA GLU A 384 27.32 2.80 -3.09
C GLU A 384 27.46 3.99 -4.06
N GLY A 385 26.48 4.88 -4.11
CA GLY A 385 26.48 6.06 -4.99
C GLY A 385 26.40 5.72 -6.48
N LYS A 386 25.82 4.57 -6.87
CA LYS A 386 25.77 4.09 -8.26
C LYS A 386 24.43 3.46 -8.64
N VAL A 387 24.18 3.42 -9.95
CA VAL A 387 23.04 2.69 -10.53
C VAL A 387 23.34 1.19 -10.52
N LEU A 388 22.38 0.39 -10.05
CA LEU A 388 22.46 -1.07 -9.97
C LEU A 388 21.52 -1.74 -10.98
N SER A 389 21.86 -2.94 -11.42
CA SER A 389 20.95 -3.81 -12.19
C SER A 389 19.92 -4.44 -11.26
N PHE A 390 18.69 -4.58 -11.79
CA PHE A 390 17.60 -5.23 -11.08
C PHE A 390 17.70 -6.76 -11.15
#